data_b8120badea8fb703efde1283537d189c
#
_entry.id   b8120badea8fb703efde1283537d189c
#
_cell.length_a   1.000
_cell.length_b   1.000
_cell.length_c   1.000
_cell.angle_alpha   90.00
_cell.angle_beta   90.00
_cell.angle_gamma   90.00
#
_symmetry.space_group_name_H-M   'P 1'
#
loop_
_entity.id
_entity.type
_entity.pdbx_description
1 polymer ?
#
loop_
_entity_poly.entity_id
_entity_poly.type
_entity_poly.pdbx_seq_one_letter_code
_entity_poly.pdbx_strand_id
1 'polypeptide(L)'
;MQSPDVTAYLDGNSLGRPLHASIERVTAFMTDEWGSRLIRGWDEGWMTLGQTIGDDLGRVALGAAPGQTTIGDSTTVLIYKLVRAAVDARPGRTELVIDRDNFPTDRYILEGIASECDLTVRWIETSLDSGVTPELAAGAIGQNTALVVLSQVAYRSGFLADVPAITAIAHDAGALILWDLCHSAGVIPTQLDEWGVDLAVGCTYKYLNGGPGSPAFAYVRTSLQGSLEQPIQGWLGSATPFEMGQGYEPAEGIRRFLSGTPPVIGSLAMRDMIALIEEAGIEAVRAKSIALTEYAITLVDELLPDATLSSPRDAQSRGAHITIDHPAFATLVPALWKDGVIPDFRRPTGIRLGLSPLSTSFAEVRSGVEAIAAGLR
;
A
#
# COMPACT_ATOMS: atom_id res chain seq x y z
N MET A 1 16.30 10.71 8.26
CA MET A 1 16.88 12.07 8.08
C MET A 1 15.78 13.10 8.37
N GLN A 2 16.08 14.16 9.10
CA GLN A 2 15.14 15.23 9.42
C GLN A 2 15.68 16.54 8.83
N SER A 3 14.84 17.29 8.12
CA SER A 3 15.16 18.63 7.65
C SER A 3 15.19 19.58 8.83
N PRO A 4 16.11 20.56 8.90
CA PRO A 4 16.15 21.57 9.98
C PRO A 4 14.87 22.42 10.01
N ASP A 5 14.15 22.54 8.90
CA ASP A 5 12.93 23.35 8.79
C ASP A 5 11.66 22.55 9.14
N VAL A 6 11.78 21.25 9.50
CA VAL A 6 10.64 20.40 9.86
C VAL A 6 10.70 20.07 11.33
N THR A 7 9.72 20.59 12.09
CA THR A 7 9.57 20.36 13.53
C THR A 7 8.74 19.10 13.83
N ALA A 8 7.73 18.81 13.01
CA ALA A 8 6.92 17.61 13.13
C ALA A 8 6.44 17.13 11.74
N TYR A 9 6.88 15.95 11.35
CA TYR A 9 6.42 15.29 10.13
C TYR A 9 5.37 14.23 10.46
N LEU A 10 4.13 14.52 10.16
CA LEU A 10 2.96 13.72 10.51
C LEU A 10 2.24 13.15 9.27
N ASP A 11 2.96 13.01 8.16
CA ASP A 11 2.43 12.46 6.90
C ASP A 11 3.27 11.27 6.38
N GLY A 12 3.81 10.48 7.29
CA GLY A 12 4.58 9.29 6.96
C GLY A 12 3.79 8.19 6.24
N ASN A 13 2.48 8.24 6.30
CA ASN A 13 1.57 7.37 5.57
C ASN A 13 1.26 7.86 4.13
N SER A 14 1.76 9.02 3.72
CA SER A 14 1.74 9.48 2.32
C SER A 14 3.11 9.40 1.66
N LEU A 15 4.17 9.71 2.41
CA LEU A 15 5.55 9.59 1.95
C LEU A 15 6.49 9.29 3.13
N GLY A 16 7.26 8.22 3.04
CA GLY A 16 8.30 7.90 4.03
C GLY A 16 9.51 8.84 3.94
N ARG A 17 10.20 9.03 5.06
CA ARG A 17 11.46 9.80 5.12
C ARG A 17 12.62 9.02 4.51
N PRO A 18 13.60 9.65 3.83
CA PRO A 18 14.79 8.96 3.37
C PRO A 18 15.63 8.46 4.56
N LEU A 19 16.15 7.25 4.45
CA LEU A 19 17.13 6.70 5.38
C LEU A 19 18.56 7.15 4.96
N HIS A 20 19.50 7.27 5.88
CA HIS A 20 20.90 7.51 5.56
C HIS A 20 21.47 6.39 4.70
N ALA A 21 21.21 5.13 5.07
CA ALA A 21 21.61 3.96 4.30
C ALA A 21 21.09 3.98 2.85
N SER A 22 19.86 4.47 2.64
CA SER A 22 19.29 4.56 1.28
C SER A 22 20.00 5.59 0.41
N ILE A 23 20.44 6.71 0.99
CA ILE A 23 21.22 7.73 0.27
C ILE A 23 22.57 7.15 -0.15
N GLU A 24 23.25 6.47 0.78
CA GLU A 24 24.52 5.80 0.52
C GLU A 24 24.39 4.74 -0.56
N ARG A 25 23.36 3.87 -0.47
CA ARG A 25 23.06 2.81 -1.45
C ARG A 25 22.81 3.39 -2.84
N VAL A 26 21.95 4.39 -2.98
CA VAL A 26 21.66 5.00 -4.29
C VAL A 26 22.90 5.68 -4.86
N THR A 27 23.70 6.35 -4.04
CA THR A 27 24.95 6.98 -4.47
C THR A 27 25.96 5.93 -4.96
N ALA A 28 26.18 4.87 -4.19
CA ALA A 28 27.06 3.77 -4.57
C ALA A 28 26.60 3.07 -5.85
N PHE A 29 25.28 2.83 -5.98
CA PHE A 29 24.74 2.27 -7.21
C PHE A 29 25.08 3.12 -8.45
N MET A 30 24.92 4.44 -8.35
CA MET A 30 25.19 5.34 -9.48
C MET A 30 26.66 5.38 -9.86
N THR A 31 27.57 5.31 -8.89
CA THR A 31 29.03 5.38 -9.13
C THR A 31 29.64 4.01 -9.44
N ASP A 32 29.34 3.01 -8.64
CA ASP A 32 30.09 1.76 -8.63
C ASP A 32 29.40 0.65 -9.45
N GLU A 33 28.09 0.64 -9.49
CA GLU A 33 27.34 -0.35 -10.28
C GLU A 33 27.01 0.21 -11.67
N TRP A 34 26.08 1.17 -11.77
CA TRP A 34 25.70 1.72 -13.07
C TRP A 34 26.89 2.37 -13.77
N GLY A 35 27.62 3.27 -13.10
CA GLY A 35 28.74 3.99 -13.70
C GLY A 35 29.89 3.10 -14.19
N SER A 36 30.14 1.97 -13.51
CA SER A 36 31.26 1.06 -13.87
C SER A 36 30.82 -0.18 -14.64
N ARG A 37 29.64 -0.72 -14.38
CA ARG A 37 29.16 -1.96 -15.01
C ARG A 37 28.32 -1.72 -16.27
N LEU A 38 27.60 -0.60 -16.36
CA LEU A 38 26.77 -0.21 -17.49
C LEU A 38 25.76 -1.30 -17.85
N ILE A 39 25.66 -1.67 -19.14
CA ILE A 39 24.69 -2.66 -19.65
C ILE A 39 24.83 -4.06 -19.02
N ARG A 40 26.03 -4.41 -18.51
CA ARG A 40 26.28 -5.71 -17.85
C ARG A 40 25.44 -5.92 -16.60
N GLY A 41 24.94 -4.84 -15.99
CA GLY A 41 24.05 -4.89 -14.83
C GLY A 41 22.80 -5.75 -15.06
N TRP A 42 22.33 -5.90 -16.30
CA TRP A 42 21.22 -6.81 -16.62
C TRP A 42 21.51 -8.24 -16.22
N ASP A 43 22.64 -8.77 -16.63
CA ASP A 43 23.04 -10.15 -16.32
C ASP A 43 23.53 -10.30 -14.87
N GLU A 44 24.00 -9.21 -14.26
CA GLU A 44 24.58 -9.19 -12.92
C GLU A 44 23.54 -8.99 -11.80
N GLY A 45 22.24 -8.79 -12.12
CA GLY A 45 21.19 -8.77 -11.10
C GLY A 45 19.96 -7.91 -11.38
N TRP A 46 20.01 -6.95 -12.33
CA TRP A 46 18.84 -6.06 -12.55
C TRP A 46 17.61 -6.80 -13.05
N MET A 47 17.80 -7.89 -13.82
CA MET A 47 16.69 -8.70 -14.33
C MET A 47 15.88 -9.38 -13.22
N THR A 48 16.51 -9.73 -12.12
CA THR A 48 15.87 -10.43 -10.99
C THR A 48 15.59 -9.54 -9.80
N LEU A 49 15.99 -8.26 -9.85
CA LEU A 49 15.92 -7.33 -8.72
C LEU A 49 14.51 -7.22 -8.14
N GLY A 50 13.50 -7.09 -9.01
CA GLY A 50 12.10 -6.97 -8.58
C GLY A 50 11.60 -8.20 -7.83
N GLN A 51 12.03 -9.40 -8.24
CA GLN A 51 11.69 -10.67 -7.56
C GLN A 51 12.44 -10.79 -6.23
N THR A 52 13.75 -10.50 -6.22
CA THR A 52 14.57 -10.57 -5.00
C THR A 52 14.03 -9.66 -3.91
N ILE A 53 13.73 -8.39 -4.24
CA ILE A 53 13.15 -7.46 -3.26
C ILE A 53 11.71 -7.88 -2.90
N GLY A 54 10.96 -8.42 -3.86
CA GLY A 54 9.62 -8.96 -3.63
C GLY A 54 9.62 -10.11 -2.62
N ASP A 55 10.56 -11.04 -2.75
CA ASP A 55 10.71 -12.17 -1.82
C ASP A 55 11.11 -11.69 -0.41
N ASP A 56 12.02 -10.71 -0.31
CA ASP A 56 12.38 -10.10 0.97
C ASP A 56 11.18 -9.41 1.63
N LEU A 57 10.43 -8.62 0.86
CA LEU A 57 9.20 -7.96 1.34
C LEU A 57 8.14 -8.98 1.75
N GLY A 58 7.93 -10.02 0.93
CA GLY A 58 7.01 -11.12 1.20
C GLY A 58 7.28 -11.76 2.55
N ARG A 59 8.53 -12.14 2.78
CA ARG A 59 9.00 -12.80 4.01
C ARG A 59 8.92 -11.87 5.23
N VAL A 60 9.35 -10.62 5.09
CA VAL A 60 9.52 -9.70 6.23
C VAL A 60 8.21 -9.05 6.68
N ALA A 61 7.31 -8.73 5.75
CA ALA A 61 6.17 -7.87 6.04
C ALA A 61 4.81 -8.37 5.54
N LEU A 62 4.77 -9.42 4.69
CA LEU A 62 3.52 -9.86 4.07
C LEU A 62 3.12 -11.29 4.41
N GLY A 63 3.98 -12.07 5.09
CA GLY A 63 3.71 -13.49 5.36
C GLY A 63 3.51 -14.29 4.07
N ALA A 64 4.34 -14.03 3.07
CA ALA A 64 4.30 -14.66 1.77
C ALA A 64 5.58 -15.46 1.50
N ALA A 65 5.43 -16.68 0.99
CA ALA A 65 6.54 -17.50 0.55
C ALA A 65 7.25 -16.90 -0.67
N PRO A 66 8.53 -17.26 -0.91
CA PRO A 66 9.25 -16.81 -2.10
C PRO A 66 8.52 -17.15 -3.41
N GLY A 67 8.68 -16.31 -4.42
CA GLY A 67 8.08 -16.50 -5.74
C GLY A 67 6.62 -16.06 -5.84
N GLN A 68 6.09 -15.38 -4.84
CA GLN A 68 4.70 -14.86 -4.85
C GLN A 68 4.63 -13.34 -4.89
N THR A 69 5.72 -12.64 -4.57
CA THR A 69 5.76 -11.17 -4.55
C THR A 69 6.79 -10.65 -5.56
N THR A 70 6.48 -9.56 -6.22
CA THR A 70 7.40 -8.86 -7.13
C THR A 70 7.26 -7.35 -7.04
N ILE A 71 8.34 -6.63 -7.35
CA ILE A 71 8.37 -5.17 -7.41
C ILE A 71 8.36 -4.73 -8.87
N GLY A 72 7.46 -3.82 -9.22
CA GLY A 72 7.40 -3.27 -10.57
C GLY A 72 6.22 -2.31 -10.75
N ASP A 73 6.23 -1.55 -11.82
CA ASP A 73 5.17 -0.63 -12.21
C ASP A 73 4.74 0.35 -11.08
N SER A 74 3.57 0.94 -11.19
CA SER A 74 2.88 1.67 -10.12
C SER A 74 1.71 0.85 -9.59
N THR A 75 1.19 1.17 -8.40
CA THR A 75 -0.01 0.55 -7.83
C THR A 75 -1.18 0.59 -8.82
N THR A 76 -1.38 1.73 -9.50
CA THR A 76 -2.40 1.91 -10.54
C THR A 76 -2.30 0.86 -11.64
N VAL A 77 -1.09 0.65 -12.19
CA VAL A 77 -0.86 -0.32 -13.27
C VAL A 77 -1.02 -1.75 -12.76
N LEU A 78 -0.53 -2.05 -11.56
CA LEU A 78 -0.66 -3.39 -10.96
C LEU A 78 -2.13 -3.74 -10.67
N ILE A 79 -2.93 -2.80 -10.15
CA ILE A 79 -4.38 -3.02 -9.97
C ILE A 79 -5.03 -3.34 -11.32
N TYR A 80 -4.77 -2.54 -12.35
CA TYR A 80 -5.33 -2.79 -13.68
C TYR A 80 -4.98 -4.20 -14.19
N LYS A 81 -3.70 -4.59 -14.11
CA LYS A 81 -3.22 -5.91 -14.54
C LYS A 81 -3.91 -7.05 -13.80
N LEU A 82 -3.95 -6.97 -12.48
CA LEU A 82 -4.48 -8.05 -11.64
C LEU A 82 -6.01 -8.12 -11.71
N VAL A 83 -6.71 -6.99 -11.75
CA VAL A 83 -8.17 -6.97 -11.92
C VAL A 83 -8.56 -7.54 -13.27
N ARG A 84 -7.90 -7.15 -14.37
CA ARG A 84 -8.17 -7.72 -15.70
C ARG A 84 -7.92 -9.23 -15.72
N ALA A 85 -6.78 -9.67 -15.20
CA ALA A 85 -6.46 -11.09 -15.13
C ALA A 85 -7.49 -11.88 -14.30
N ALA A 86 -7.95 -11.32 -13.18
CA ALA A 86 -8.95 -11.93 -12.32
C ALA A 86 -10.34 -12.02 -13.00
N VAL A 87 -10.75 -10.98 -13.71
CA VAL A 87 -12.00 -10.96 -14.49
C VAL A 87 -11.98 -12.04 -15.57
N ASP A 88 -10.90 -12.11 -16.36
CA ASP A 88 -10.77 -13.08 -17.44
C ASP A 88 -10.72 -14.53 -16.92
N ALA A 89 -10.21 -14.74 -15.70
CA ALA A 89 -10.18 -16.04 -15.02
C ALA A 89 -11.53 -16.44 -14.38
N ARG A 90 -12.56 -15.60 -14.41
CA ARG A 90 -13.89 -15.86 -13.86
C ARG A 90 -14.99 -15.65 -14.91
N PRO A 91 -14.96 -16.40 -16.04
CA PRO A 91 -15.93 -16.23 -17.11
C PRO A 91 -17.36 -16.49 -16.59
N GLY A 92 -18.29 -15.65 -17.03
CA GLY A 92 -19.70 -15.72 -16.65
C GLY A 92 -20.06 -15.03 -15.34
N ARG A 93 -19.09 -14.48 -14.59
CA ARG A 93 -19.34 -13.58 -13.47
C ARG A 93 -19.37 -12.14 -13.95
N THR A 94 -20.29 -11.34 -13.43
CA THR A 94 -20.65 -10.04 -13.99
C THR A 94 -20.47 -8.87 -13.02
N GLU A 95 -19.96 -9.11 -11.81
CA GLU A 95 -19.85 -8.08 -10.78
C GLU A 95 -18.42 -7.94 -10.26
N LEU A 96 -18.01 -6.67 -10.07
CA LEU A 96 -16.84 -6.28 -9.26
C LEU A 96 -17.33 -5.61 -7.98
N VAL A 97 -16.76 -5.96 -6.83
CA VAL A 97 -17.16 -5.41 -5.52
C VAL A 97 -16.04 -4.54 -4.96
N ILE A 98 -16.37 -3.32 -4.53
CA ILE A 98 -15.48 -2.36 -3.89
C ILE A 98 -16.28 -1.43 -2.97
N ASP A 99 -15.66 -0.83 -1.97
CA ASP A 99 -16.32 0.16 -1.13
C ASP A 99 -16.28 1.57 -1.77
N ARG A 100 -17.34 2.36 -1.48
CA ARG A 100 -17.53 3.69 -2.04
C ARG A 100 -16.47 4.70 -1.58
N ASP A 101 -15.95 4.52 -0.37
CA ASP A 101 -14.92 5.38 0.22
C ASP A 101 -13.50 4.84 0.04
N ASN A 102 -13.30 3.83 -0.81
CA ASN A 102 -11.97 3.34 -1.18
C ASN A 102 -11.14 4.42 -1.88
N PHE A 103 -9.82 4.22 -1.94
CA PHE A 103 -8.92 5.17 -2.59
C PHE A 103 -9.35 5.42 -4.05
N PRO A 104 -9.35 6.68 -4.51
CA PRO A 104 -9.90 7.03 -5.84
C PRO A 104 -9.35 6.21 -7.00
N THR A 105 -8.05 5.89 -6.99
CA THR A 105 -7.44 5.10 -8.06
C THR A 105 -8.09 3.72 -8.22
N ASP A 106 -8.35 3.03 -7.13
CA ASP A 106 -8.93 1.69 -7.14
C ASP A 106 -10.32 1.72 -7.75
N ARG A 107 -11.14 2.70 -7.32
CA ARG A 107 -12.48 2.93 -7.86
C ARG A 107 -12.46 3.26 -9.36
N TYR A 108 -11.60 4.19 -9.77
CA TYR A 108 -11.52 4.61 -11.17
C TYR A 108 -11.09 3.47 -12.10
N ILE A 109 -10.17 2.63 -11.66
CA ILE A 109 -9.73 1.47 -12.44
C ILE A 109 -10.85 0.43 -12.55
N LEU A 110 -11.54 0.14 -11.44
CA LEU A 110 -12.65 -0.81 -11.47
C LEU A 110 -13.81 -0.30 -12.34
N GLU A 111 -14.15 0.97 -12.26
CA GLU A 111 -15.17 1.59 -13.14
C GLU A 111 -14.77 1.50 -14.62
N GLY A 112 -13.48 1.79 -14.92
CA GLY A 112 -12.95 1.67 -16.28
C GLY A 112 -13.03 0.23 -16.80
N ILE A 113 -12.55 -0.74 -16.03
CA ILE A 113 -12.60 -2.16 -16.42
C ILE A 113 -14.04 -2.67 -16.52
N ALA A 114 -14.92 -2.27 -15.60
CA ALA A 114 -16.32 -2.64 -15.66
C ALA A 114 -16.97 -2.17 -16.98
N SER A 115 -16.66 -0.95 -17.40
CA SER A 115 -17.12 -0.40 -18.69
C SER A 115 -16.51 -1.13 -19.89
N GLU A 116 -15.24 -1.54 -19.83
CA GLU A 116 -14.57 -2.27 -20.91
C GLU A 116 -15.10 -3.70 -21.08
N CYS A 117 -15.46 -4.36 -19.97
CA CYS A 117 -15.80 -5.77 -19.90
C CYS A 117 -17.30 -6.04 -19.74
N ASP A 118 -18.15 -5.02 -19.82
CA ASP A 118 -19.61 -5.11 -19.59
C ASP A 118 -19.97 -5.72 -18.22
N LEU A 119 -19.28 -5.24 -17.17
CA LEU A 119 -19.48 -5.66 -15.79
C LEU A 119 -20.16 -4.54 -14.98
N THR A 120 -20.74 -4.92 -13.84
CA THR A 120 -21.34 -4.01 -12.88
C THR A 120 -20.41 -3.83 -11.68
N VAL A 121 -20.15 -2.58 -11.26
CA VAL A 121 -19.50 -2.29 -9.98
C VAL A 121 -20.58 -2.29 -8.89
N ARG A 122 -20.44 -3.21 -7.93
CA ARG A 122 -21.27 -3.27 -6.73
C ARG A 122 -20.57 -2.58 -5.57
N TRP A 123 -21.19 -1.53 -5.07
CA TRP A 123 -20.62 -0.68 -4.05
C TRP A 123 -21.00 -1.14 -2.65
N ILE A 124 -20.01 -1.22 -1.77
CA ILE A 124 -20.21 -1.32 -0.32
C ILE A 124 -20.30 0.11 0.23
N GLU A 125 -21.38 0.43 0.92
CA GLU A 125 -21.53 1.72 1.59
C GLU A 125 -20.80 1.68 2.93
N THR A 126 -19.87 2.62 3.12
CA THR A 126 -19.11 2.83 4.37
C THR A 126 -19.26 4.26 4.84
N SER A 127 -18.89 4.54 6.09
CA SER A 127 -18.77 5.90 6.60
C SER A 127 -17.32 6.36 6.62
N LEU A 128 -17.11 7.68 6.55
CA LEU A 128 -15.79 8.30 6.48
C LEU A 128 -14.90 8.05 7.71
N ASP A 129 -15.45 7.58 8.81
CA ASP A 129 -14.79 7.26 10.09
C ASP A 129 -14.65 5.75 10.33
N SER A 130 -15.07 4.93 9.37
CA SER A 130 -15.08 3.48 9.44
C SER A 130 -14.41 2.84 8.21
N GLY A 131 -14.72 1.57 7.94
CA GLY A 131 -14.27 0.82 6.77
C GLY A 131 -15.14 -0.41 6.56
N VAL A 132 -14.69 -1.35 5.73
CA VAL A 132 -15.45 -2.54 5.39
C VAL A 132 -15.34 -3.59 6.50
N THR A 133 -16.48 -3.95 7.09
CA THR A 133 -16.59 -5.07 8.04
C THR A 133 -16.97 -6.37 7.31
N PRO A 134 -16.79 -7.55 7.93
CA PRO A 134 -17.24 -8.82 7.36
C PRO A 134 -18.74 -8.84 7.01
N GLU A 135 -19.58 -8.19 7.83
CA GLU A 135 -21.03 -8.11 7.60
C GLU A 135 -21.37 -7.27 6.36
N LEU A 136 -20.69 -6.14 6.17
CA LEU A 136 -20.86 -5.31 4.97
C LEU A 136 -20.38 -6.05 3.72
N ALA A 137 -19.25 -6.74 3.81
CA ALA A 137 -18.73 -7.58 2.73
C ALA A 137 -19.70 -8.71 2.36
N ALA A 138 -20.22 -9.45 3.36
CA ALA A 138 -21.19 -10.53 3.15
C ALA A 138 -22.50 -10.04 2.50
N GLY A 139 -22.91 -8.80 2.79
CA GLY A 139 -24.10 -8.18 2.16
C GLY A 139 -23.90 -7.78 0.70
N ALA A 140 -22.67 -7.64 0.24
CA ALA A 140 -22.34 -7.18 -1.11
C ALA A 140 -21.82 -8.31 -2.02
N ILE A 141 -21.09 -9.28 -1.48
CA ILE A 141 -20.45 -10.35 -2.25
C ILE A 141 -21.47 -11.47 -2.54
N GLY A 142 -21.52 -11.93 -3.79
CA GLY A 142 -22.45 -12.97 -4.21
C GLY A 142 -21.92 -13.85 -5.34
N GLN A 143 -22.75 -14.76 -5.84
CA GLN A 143 -22.38 -15.74 -6.87
C GLN A 143 -21.98 -15.10 -8.22
N ASN A 144 -22.40 -13.86 -8.47
CA ASN A 144 -22.04 -13.12 -9.67
C ASN A 144 -20.72 -12.32 -9.52
N THR A 145 -20.16 -12.25 -8.30
CA THR A 145 -18.94 -11.51 -8.05
C THR A 145 -17.73 -12.21 -8.66
N ALA A 146 -17.05 -11.58 -9.61
CA ALA A 146 -15.81 -12.05 -10.19
C ALA A 146 -14.63 -11.76 -9.26
N LEU A 147 -14.57 -10.53 -8.75
CA LEU A 147 -13.47 -10.04 -7.91
C LEU A 147 -13.98 -9.04 -6.88
N VAL A 148 -13.42 -9.14 -5.68
CA VAL A 148 -13.55 -8.15 -4.61
C VAL A 148 -12.23 -7.38 -4.50
N VAL A 149 -12.28 -6.05 -4.42
CA VAL A 149 -11.11 -5.18 -4.25
C VAL A 149 -11.32 -4.31 -3.03
N LEU A 150 -10.51 -4.48 -1.99
CA LEU A 150 -10.63 -3.75 -0.73
C LEU A 150 -9.26 -3.34 -0.19
N SER A 151 -9.23 -2.27 0.62
CA SER A 151 -8.03 -1.87 1.34
C SER A 151 -7.98 -2.53 2.72
N GLN A 152 -6.82 -3.11 3.10
CA GLN A 152 -6.62 -3.63 4.45
C GLN A 152 -6.71 -2.52 5.50
N VAL A 153 -6.19 -1.32 5.17
CA VAL A 153 -6.33 -0.12 6.01
C VAL A 153 -6.98 0.98 5.20
N ALA A 154 -8.17 1.38 5.60
CA ALA A 154 -8.90 2.48 4.97
C ALA A 154 -8.07 3.78 4.97
N TYR A 155 -7.86 4.38 3.80
CA TYR A 155 -6.91 5.48 3.64
C TYR A 155 -7.28 6.74 4.43
N ARG A 156 -8.57 6.96 4.70
CA ARG A 156 -9.04 8.12 5.45
C ARG A 156 -9.12 7.82 6.96
N SER A 157 -9.95 6.89 7.36
CA SER A 157 -10.22 6.59 8.77
C SER A 157 -9.09 5.85 9.49
N GLY A 158 -8.25 5.13 8.75
CA GLY A 158 -7.31 4.18 9.36
C GLY A 158 -7.96 2.89 9.86
N PHE A 159 -9.23 2.64 9.51
CA PHE A 159 -9.89 1.39 9.88
C PHE A 159 -9.13 0.19 9.33
N LEU A 160 -8.85 -0.79 10.19
CA LEU A 160 -8.18 -2.04 9.86
C LEU A 160 -9.21 -3.13 9.61
N ALA A 161 -9.31 -3.61 8.38
CA ALA A 161 -10.25 -4.64 7.97
C ALA A 161 -9.81 -6.04 8.45
N ASP A 162 -10.78 -6.90 8.71
CA ASP A 162 -10.58 -8.33 8.99
C ASP A 162 -10.32 -9.10 7.68
N VAL A 163 -9.04 -9.11 7.26
CA VAL A 163 -8.61 -9.73 5.99
C VAL A 163 -9.00 -11.21 5.92
N PRO A 164 -8.70 -12.06 6.93
CA PRO A 164 -9.04 -13.47 6.85
C PRO A 164 -10.56 -13.71 6.75
N ALA A 165 -11.38 -13.04 7.55
CA ALA A 165 -12.83 -13.22 7.51
C ALA A 165 -13.44 -12.79 6.17
N ILE A 166 -13.02 -11.62 5.64
CA ILE A 166 -13.55 -11.13 4.36
C ILE A 166 -13.04 -11.97 3.17
N THR A 167 -11.79 -12.45 3.23
CA THR A 167 -11.26 -13.38 2.21
C THR A 167 -12.07 -14.68 2.17
N ALA A 168 -12.40 -15.25 3.33
CA ALA A 168 -13.26 -16.44 3.40
C ALA A 168 -14.65 -16.20 2.79
N ILE A 169 -15.28 -15.05 3.08
CA ILE A 169 -16.57 -14.67 2.48
C ILE A 169 -16.49 -14.58 0.95
N ALA A 170 -15.42 -14.00 0.41
CA ALA A 170 -15.21 -13.94 -1.04
C ALA A 170 -15.08 -15.35 -1.64
N HIS A 171 -14.32 -16.23 -1.01
CA HIS A 171 -14.12 -17.60 -1.45
C HIS A 171 -15.39 -18.46 -1.35
N ASP A 172 -16.17 -18.31 -0.31
CA ASP A 172 -17.45 -19.01 -0.16
C ASP A 172 -18.44 -18.65 -1.29
N ALA A 173 -18.35 -17.43 -1.81
CA ALA A 173 -19.09 -17.01 -3.00
C ALA A 173 -18.39 -17.43 -4.32
N GLY A 174 -17.18 -18.02 -4.26
CA GLY A 174 -16.35 -18.38 -5.41
C GLY A 174 -15.70 -17.20 -6.13
N ALA A 175 -15.69 -16.01 -5.52
CA ALA A 175 -15.00 -14.83 -6.03
C ALA A 175 -13.50 -14.88 -5.71
N LEU A 176 -12.68 -14.17 -6.50
CA LEU A 176 -11.34 -13.82 -6.11
C LEU A 176 -11.35 -12.54 -5.26
N ILE A 177 -10.25 -12.33 -4.51
CA ILE A 177 -10.06 -11.10 -3.74
C ILE A 177 -8.67 -10.50 -3.98
N LEU A 178 -8.64 -9.17 -4.13
CA LEU A 178 -7.44 -8.35 -4.22
C LEU A 178 -7.43 -7.37 -3.05
N TRP A 179 -6.37 -7.40 -2.26
CA TRP A 179 -6.16 -6.47 -1.15
C TRP A 179 -5.19 -5.34 -1.51
N ASP A 180 -5.61 -4.08 -1.32
CA ASP A 180 -4.69 -2.93 -1.31
C ASP A 180 -4.03 -2.81 0.08
N LEU A 181 -2.72 -2.96 0.10
CA LEU A 181 -1.87 -2.90 1.29
C LEU A 181 -1.08 -1.60 1.39
N CYS A 182 -1.45 -0.56 0.64
CA CYS A 182 -0.71 0.72 0.59
C CYS A 182 -0.55 1.40 1.96
N HIS A 183 -1.47 1.18 2.91
CA HIS A 183 -1.40 1.74 4.25
C HIS A 183 -1.10 0.72 5.35
N SER A 184 -0.77 -0.52 4.99
CA SER A 184 -0.49 -1.60 5.95
C SER A 184 0.90 -2.22 5.79
N ALA A 185 1.40 -2.36 4.56
CA ALA A 185 2.69 -2.99 4.30
C ALA A 185 3.82 -2.32 5.08
N GLY A 186 4.50 -3.10 5.91
CA GLY A 186 5.61 -2.65 6.76
C GLY A 186 5.22 -2.07 8.12
N VAL A 187 3.91 -1.99 8.46
CA VAL A 187 3.45 -1.49 9.78
C VAL A 187 2.35 -2.34 10.43
N ILE A 188 1.68 -3.18 9.66
CA ILE A 188 0.67 -4.13 10.14
C ILE A 188 1.20 -5.54 9.89
N PRO A 189 1.25 -6.41 10.90
CA PRO A 189 1.51 -7.83 10.70
C PRO A 189 0.49 -8.41 9.72
N THR A 190 0.99 -8.96 8.63
CA THR A 190 0.18 -9.48 7.53
C THR A 190 0.65 -10.90 7.20
N GLN A 191 -0.28 -11.83 6.95
CA GLN A 191 -0.03 -13.24 6.68
C GLN A 191 -0.83 -13.70 5.45
N LEU A 192 -0.42 -13.22 4.25
CA LEU A 192 -1.20 -13.43 3.02
C LEU A 192 -1.41 -14.90 2.70
N ASP A 193 -0.38 -15.73 2.87
CA ASP A 193 -0.46 -17.16 2.60
C ASP A 193 -1.39 -17.87 3.59
N GLU A 194 -1.24 -17.61 4.88
CA GLU A 194 -2.06 -18.19 5.94
C GLU A 194 -3.53 -17.79 5.81
N TRP A 195 -3.79 -16.52 5.49
CA TRP A 195 -5.15 -16.00 5.29
C TRP A 195 -5.78 -16.38 3.96
N GLY A 196 -5.02 -17.08 3.14
CA GLY A 196 -5.50 -17.55 1.86
C GLY A 196 -5.76 -16.45 0.83
N VAL A 197 -5.13 -15.28 0.93
CA VAL A 197 -5.31 -14.17 -0.01
C VAL A 197 -4.93 -14.58 -1.43
N ASP A 198 -5.71 -14.19 -2.42
CA ASP A 198 -5.44 -14.49 -3.83
C ASP A 198 -4.45 -13.52 -4.45
N LEU A 199 -4.71 -12.23 -4.28
CA LEU A 199 -3.98 -11.12 -4.89
C LEU A 199 -3.80 -10.00 -3.88
N ALA A 200 -2.65 -9.32 -3.93
CA ALA A 200 -2.47 -8.06 -3.22
C ALA A 200 -1.57 -7.11 -3.99
N VAL A 201 -1.74 -5.83 -3.74
CA VAL A 201 -0.89 -4.76 -4.25
C VAL A 201 -0.54 -3.78 -3.13
N GLY A 202 0.52 -3.01 -3.30
CA GLY A 202 0.80 -1.91 -2.40
C GLY A 202 1.91 -1.02 -2.93
N CYS A 203 1.97 0.22 -2.45
CA CYS A 203 3.02 1.15 -2.80
C CYS A 203 4.21 1.02 -1.84
N THR A 204 5.40 1.38 -2.30
CA THR A 204 6.62 1.29 -1.50
C THR A 204 7.12 2.63 -0.98
N TYR A 205 6.57 3.76 -1.44
CA TYR A 205 7.01 5.10 -1.04
C TYR A 205 6.46 5.59 0.30
N LYS A 206 5.47 4.91 0.88
CA LYS A 206 4.89 5.22 2.20
C LYS A 206 5.75 4.62 3.32
N TYR A 207 5.24 3.64 4.07
CA TYR A 207 5.92 3.03 5.21
C TYR A 207 7.17 2.21 4.85
N LEU A 208 7.34 1.83 3.57
CA LEU A 208 8.55 1.17 3.08
C LEU A 208 9.64 2.15 2.63
N ASN A 209 9.43 3.45 2.76
CA ASN A 209 10.39 4.53 2.54
C ASN A 209 11.14 4.49 1.20
N GLY A 210 10.52 3.91 0.16
CA GLY A 210 11.13 3.76 -1.16
C GLY A 210 11.41 5.08 -1.90
N GLY A 211 10.82 6.18 -1.43
CA GLY A 211 10.99 7.51 -2.00
C GLY A 211 10.00 7.85 -3.11
N PRO A 212 9.97 9.12 -3.54
CA PRO A 212 9.03 9.59 -4.56
C PRO A 212 9.20 8.82 -5.88
N GLY A 213 8.10 8.25 -6.39
CA GLY A 213 8.12 7.49 -7.63
C GLY A 213 8.71 6.08 -7.54
N SER A 214 8.99 5.57 -6.34
CA SER A 214 9.39 4.18 -6.18
C SER A 214 8.28 3.23 -6.67
N PRO A 215 8.65 2.08 -7.27
CA PRO A 215 7.69 1.14 -7.81
C PRO A 215 6.82 0.51 -6.74
N ALA A 216 5.68 0.01 -7.15
CA ALA A 216 4.77 -0.76 -6.32
C ALA A 216 5.20 -2.23 -6.19
N PHE A 217 4.49 -2.99 -5.36
CA PHE A 217 4.59 -4.44 -5.33
C PHE A 217 3.26 -5.11 -5.68
N ALA A 218 3.35 -6.32 -6.22
CA ALA A 218 2.23 -7.23 -6.41
C ALA A 218 2.53 -8.56 -5.73
N TYR A 219 1.52 -9.13 -5.09
CA TYR A 219 1.48 -10.51 -4.63
C TYR A 219 0.45 -11.27 -5.46
N VAL A 220 0.82 -12.45 -5.93
CA VAL A 220 -0.08 -13.40 -6.58
C VAL A 220 0.18 -14.78 -6.01
N ARG A 221 -0.84 -15.38 -5.40
CA ARG A 221 -0.74 -16.73 -4.84
C ARG A 221 -0.23 -17.73 -5.89
N THR A 222 0.72 -18.58 -5.52
CA THR A 222 1.36 -19.53 -6.44
C THR A 222 0.37 -20.35 -7.25
N SER A 223 -0.72 -20.84 -6.64
CA SER A 223 -1.73 -21.66 -7.34
C SER A 223 -2.49 -20.92 -8.45
N LEU A 224 -2.47 -19.59 -8.44
CA LEU A 224 -3.15 -18.76 -9.43
C LEU A 224 -2.22 -18.28 -10.55
N GLN A 225 -0.91 -18.26 -10.33
CA GLN A 225 0.04 -17.68 -11.28
C GLN A 225 -0.08 -18.29 -12.68
N GLY A 226 -0.27 -19.60 -12.77
CA GLY A 226 -0.39 -20.29 -14.06
C GLY A 226 -1.71 -20.04 -14.83
N SER A 227 -2.77 -19.64 -14.12
CA SER A 227 -4.11 -19.43 -14.68
C SER A 227 -4.49 -17.97 -14.91
N LEU A 228 -3.74 -17.03 -14.35
CA LEU A 228 -3.98 -15.61 -14.53
C LEU A 228 -3.13 -15.05 -15.67
N GLU A 229 -3.79 -14.43 -16.64
CA GLU A 229 -3.15 -13.78 -17.78
C GLU A 229 -3.33 -12.27 -17.67
N GLN A 230 -2.25 -11.57 -17.33
CA GLN A 230 -2.27 -10.10 -17.26
C GLN A 230 -2.19 -9.47 -18.67
N PRO A 231 -2.93 -8.36 -18.93
CA PRO A 231 -3.12 -7.83 -20.28
C PRO A 231 -1.93 -7.04 -20.84
N ILE A 232 -0.99 -6.58 -20.03
CA ILE A 232 0.15 -5.76 -20.48
C ILE A 232 1.34 -6.67 -20.78
N GLN A 233 1.32 -7.28 -21.94
CA GLN A 233 2.36 -8.17 -22.41
C GLN A 233 3.64 -7.37 -22.73
N GLY A 234 4.64 -7.48 -21.89
CA GLY A 234 5.90 -6.77 -22.04
C GLY A 234 7.12 -7.69 -22.00
N TRP A 235 8.25 -7.21 -22.50
CA TRP A 235 9.45 -8.02 -22.70
C TRP A 235 9.98 -8.69 -21.41
N LEU A 236 9.85 -8.01 -20.25
CA LEU A 236 10.34 -8.55 -18.99
C LEU A 236 9.48 -9.70 -18.46
N GLY A 237 8.19 -9.71 -18.79
CA GLY A 237 7.25 -10.78 -18.46
C GLY A 237 7.29 -11.97 -19.43
N SER A 238 8.05 -11.89 -20.53
CA SER A 238 8.21 -12.97 -21.49
C SER A 238 9.09 -14.09 -20.96
N ALA A 239 8.82 -15.33 -21.38
CA ALA A 239 9.67 -16.50 -21.09
C ALA A 239 11.11 -16.30 -21.56
N THR A 240 11.27 -15.71 -22.75
CA THR A 240 12.55 -15.52 -23.45
C THR A 240 12.81 -14.05 -23.79
N PRO A 241 13.08 -13.18 -22.79
CA PRO A 241 13.08 -11.71 -22.97
C PRO A 241 14.12 -11.20 -23.97
N PHE A 242 15.19 -11.94 -24.23
CA PHE A 242 16.28 -11.52 -25.14
C PHE A 242 16.27 -12.20 -26.51
N GLU A 243 15.38 -13.16 -26.75
CA GLU A 243 15.29 -13.80 -28.08
C GLU A 243 14.66 -12.89 -29.14
N MET A 244 13.91 -11.86 -28.70
CA MET A 244 13.29 -10.87 -29.60
C MET A 244 12.44 -11.51 -30.71
N GLY A 245 11.92 -12.73 -30.47
CA GLY A 245 11.07 -13.47 -31.40
C GLY A 245 9.68 -12.86 -31.54
N GLN A 246 8.88 -13.42 -32.47
CA GLN A 246 7.48 -13.05 -32.65
C GLN A 246 6.57 -13.89 -31.74
N GLY A 247 5.48 -13.28 -31.28
CA GLY A 247 4.57 -13.88 -30.33
C GLY A 247 4.99 -13.62 -28.88
N TYR A 248 4.05 -13.72 -27.97
CA TYR A 248 4.29 -13.55 -26.55
C TYR A 248 4.01 -14.88 -25.84
N GLU A 249 5.03 -15.39 -25.18
CA GLU A 249 4.94 -16.50 -24.26
C GLU A 249 5.21 -15.97 -22.85
N PRO A 250 4.26 -16.08 -21.89
CA PRO A 250 4.46 -15.56 -20.56
C PRO A 250 5.50 -16.41 -19.81
N ALA A 251 6.33 -15.75 -19.00
CA ALA A 251 7.24 -16.41 -18.09
C ALA A 251 6.48 -17.29 -17.09
N GLU A 252 7.17 -18.24 -16.50
CA GLU A 252 6.67 -18.99 -15.37
C GLU A 252 6.69 -18.15 -14.07
N GLY A 253 5.82 -18.50 -13.13
CA GLY A 253 5.79 -17.91 -11.80
C GLY A 253 5.39 -16.41 -11.81
N ILE A 254 5.81 -15.71 -10.76
CA ILE A 254 5.46 -14.31 -10.54
C ILE A 254 6.01 -13.36 -11.62
N ARG A 255 7.09 -13.75 -12.32
CA ARG A 255 7.72 -12.91 -13.35
C ARG A 255 6.78 -12.57 -14.50
N ARG A 256 5.80 -13.42 -14.81
CA ARG A 256 4.80 -13.16 -15.87
C ARG A 256 3.96 -11.90 -15.63
N PHE A 257 3.91 -11.40 -14.38
CA PHE A 257 3.20 -10.17 -14.03
C PHE A 257 4.05 -8.90 -14.19
N LEU A 258 5.32 -9.04 -14.57
CA LEU A 258 6.16 -7.91 -14.97
C LEU A 258 5.88 -7.51 -16.42
N SER A 259 6.17 -6.26 -16.79
CA SER A 259 5.91 -5.75 -18.14
C SER A 259 7.16 -5.17 -18.77
N GLY A 260 7.49 -3.94 -18.48
CA GLY A 260 8.60 -3.20 -19.07
C GLY A 260 9.88 -3.27 -18.27
N THR A 261 10.83 -2.43 -18.63
CA THR A 261 12.13 -2.28 -17.98
C THR A 261 11.96 -2.03 -16.47
N PRO A 262 12.62 -2.79 -15.61
CA PRO A 262 12.46 -2.63 -14.17
C PRO A 262 12.99 -1.27 -13.70
N PRO A 263 12.31 -0.59 -12.76
CA PRO A 263 12.73 0.70 -12.22
C PRO A 263 13.85 0.51 -11.18
N VAL A 264 15.05 0.13 -11.65
CA VAL A 264 16.18 -0.29 -10.79
C VAL A 264 16.49 0.73 -9.70
N ILE A 265 16.76 1.99 -10.06
CA ILE A 265 17.09 3.04 -9.08
C ILE A 265 15.95 3.25 -8.08
N GLY A 266 14.71 3.31 -8.57
CA GLY A 266 13.52 3.50 -7.72
C GLY A 266 13.26 2.34 -6.75
N SER A 267 13.87 1.18 -6.99
CA SER A 267 13.71 0.00 -6.13
C SER A 267 14.75 -0.10 -5.00
N LEU A 268 15.78 0.75 -5.00
CA LEU A 268 16.91 0.55 -4.09
C LEU A 268 16.59 0.96 -2.65
N ALA A 269 15.96 2.11 -2.45
CA ALA A 269 15.78 2.70 -1.12
C ALA A 269 14.89 1.84 -0.20
N MET A 270 13.87 1.17 -0.74
CA MET A 270 12.98 0.32 0.07
C MET A 270 13.70 -0.87 0.70
N ARG A 271 14.81 -1.34 0.11
CA ARG A 271 15.59 -2.46 0.65
C ARG A 271 16.10 -2.19 2.07
N ASP A 272 16.54 -0.96 2.33
CA ASP A 272 17.05 -0.57 3.63
C ASP A 272 15.94 -0.51 4.67
N MET A 273 14.73 -0.11 4.27
CA MET A 273 13.59 -0.11 5.17
C MET A 273 13.08 -1.54 5.45
N ILE A 274 13.07 -2.41 4.44
CA ILE A 274 12.74 -3.83 4.63
C ILE A 274 13.73 -4.47 5.62
N ALA A 275 15.03 -4.22 5.47
CA ALA A 275 16.05 -4.71 6.40
C ALA A 275 15.86 -4.15 7.83
N LEU A 276 15.48 -2.88 7.97
CA LEU A 276 15.22 -2.27 9.27
C LEU A 276 13.97 -2.84 9.94
N ILE A 277 12.91 -3.15 9.15
CA ILE A 277 11.71 -3.84 9.65
C ILE A 277 12.07 -5.27 10.10
N GLU A 278 12.92 -5.97 9.34
CA GLU A 278 13.39 -7.31 9.72
C GLU A 278 14.18 -7.29 11.03
N GLU A 279 15.08 -6.32 11.20
CA GLU A 279 15.87 -6.15 12.43
C GLU A 279 14.98 -5.84 13.64
N ALA A 280 14.00 -4.93 13.47
CA ALA A 280 13.09 -4.54 14.55
C ALA A 280 12.06 -5.62 14.89
N GLY A 281 11.64 -6.40 13.90
CA GLY A 281 10.51 -7.31 13.94
C GLY A 281 9.17 -6.59 13.75
N ILE A 282 8.32 -7.12 12.87
CA ILE A 282 7.05 -6.47 12.50
C ILE A 282 6.11 -6.29 13.70
N GLU A 283 6.15 -7.19 14.67
CA GLU A 283 5.34 -7.08 15.90
C GLU A 283 5.78 -5.90 16.77
N ALA A 284 7.08 -5.64 16.88
CA ALA A 284 7.59 -4.47 17.60
C ALA A 284 7.26 -3.16 16.87
N VAL A 285 7.31 -3.17 15.54
CA VAL A 285 6.87 -2.05 14.69
C VAL A 285 5.37 -1.78 14.93
N ARG A 286 4.55 -2.82 14.95
CA ARG A 286 3.11 -2.71 15.25
C ARG A 286 2.85 -2.18 16.65
N ALA A 287 3.52 -2.70 17.65
CA ALA A 287 3.38 -2.24 19.04
C ALA A 287 3.67 -0.73 19.16
N LYS A 288 4.73 -0.24 18.53
CA LYS A 288 5.04 1.18 18.50
C LYS A 288 4.02 1.99 17.71
N SER A 289 3.48 1.47 16.60
CA SER A 289 2.40 2.09 15.85
C SER A 289 1.16 2.32 16.71
N ILE A 290 0.75 1.30 17.48
CA ILE A 290 -0.34 1.40 18.45
C ILE A 290 -0.03 2.48 19.50
N ALA A 291 1.14 2.43 20.11
CA ALA A 291 1.52 3.40 21.14
C ALA A 291 1.52 4.85 20.63
N LEU A 292 1.99 5.10 19.39
CA LEU A 292 1.96 6.43 18.77
C LEU A 292 0.54 6.91 18.51
N THR A 293 -0.34 6.04 17.99
CA THR A 293 -1.73 6.42 17.69
C THR A 293 -2.55 6.60 18.97
N GLU A 294 -2.36 5.78 20.01
CA GLU A 294 -2.96 6.00 21.34
C GLU A 294 -2.53 7.33 21.96
N TYR A 295 -1.23 7.63 21.89
CA TYR A 295 -0.70 8.90 22.39
C TYR A 295 -1.28 10.10 21.63
N ALA A 296 -1.37 9.99 20.29
CA ALA A 296 -1.99 11.03 19.48
C ALA A 296 -3.48 11.25 19.84
N ILE A 297 -4.25 10.17 20.06
CA ILE A 297 -5.66 10.25 20.47
C ILE A 297 -5.77 10.92 21.83
N THR A 298 -4.92 10.57 22.82
CA THR A 298 -4.90 11.20 24.15
C THR A 298 -4.68 12.71 24.03
N LEU A 299 -3.69 13.13 23.21
CA LEU A 299 -3.42 14.55 22.99
C LEU A 299 -4.56 15.27 22.28
N VAL A 300 -5.21 14.62 21.32
CA VAL A 300 -6.39 15.17 20.62
C VAL A 300 -7.53 15.37 21.60
N ASP A 301 -7.85 14.40 22.45
CA ASP A 301 -8.91 14.51 23.46
C ASP A 301 -8.63 15.64 24.47
N GLU A 302 -7.36 15.86 24.86
CA GLU A 302 -6.97 16.89 25.80
C GLU A 302 -6.90 18.31 25.20
N LEU A 303 -6.37 18.43 23.99
CA LEU A 303 -5.97 19.73 23.41
C LEU A 303 -6.92 20.23 22.31
N LEU A 304 -7.73 19.36 21.73
CA LEU A 304 -8.62 19.64 20.59
C LEU A 304 -10.06 19.21 20.87
N PRO A 305 -10.71 19.71 21.97
CA PRO A 305 -12.02 19.23 22.39
C PRO A 305 -13.14 19.48 21.35
N ASP A 306 -12.94 20.44 20.43
CA ASP A 306 -13.89 20.77 19.36
C ASP A 306 -13.66 19.96 18.07
N ALA A 307 -12.58 19.18 17.99
CA ALA A 307 -12.32 18.27 16.87
C ALA A 307 -12.95 16.89 17.12
N THR A 308 -13.42 16.26 16.05
CA THR A 308 -13.99 14.92 16.11
C THR A 308 -12.94 13.89 15.66
N LEU A 309 -12.69 12.86 16.47
CA LEU A 309 -11.88 11.73 16.04
C LEU A 309 -12.66 10.89 15.03
N SER A 310 -12.18 10.84 13.80
CA SER A 310 -12.74 10.06 12.68
C SER A 310 -11.89 8.84 12.35
N SER A 311 -11.48 8.13 13.40
CA SER A 311 -10.75 6.86 13.36
C SER A 311 -11.24 5.95 14.48
N PRO A 312 -11.14 4.63 14.33
CA PRO A 312 -11.46 3.71 15.41
C PRO A 312 -10.62 3.97 16.66
N ARG A 313 -11.28 4.00 17.82
CA ARG A 313 -10.57 4.12 19.11
C ARG A 313 -9.91 2.81 19.49
N ASP A 314 -10.51 1.67 19.13
CA ASP A 314 -9.92 0.38 19.38
C ASP A 314 -8.66 0.18 18.53
N ALA A 315 -7.54 -0.10 19.20
CA ALA A 315 -6.25 -0.32 18.56
C ALA A 315 -6.22 -1.55 17.62
N GLN A 316 -7.09 -2.54 17.87
CA GLN A 316 -7.19 -3.73 17.02
C GLN A 316 -7.91 -3.44 15.70
N SER A 317 -8.75 -2.41 15.68
CA SER A 317 -9.50 -1.96 14.50
C SER A 317 -8.86 -0.75 13.82
N ARG A 318 -7.63 -0.36 14.22
CA ARG A 318 -6.95 0.84 13.72
C ARG A 318 -5.57 0.53 13.15
N GLY A 319 -5.25 1.12 12.00
CA GLY A 319 -3.92 1.10 11.38
C GLY A 319 -2.89 2.03 12.08
N ALA A 320 -1.94 2.55 11.31
CA ALA A 320 -0.83 3.37 11.80
C ALA A 320 -1.07 4.89 11.64
N HIS A 321 -2.30 5.32 11.40
CA HIS A 321 -2.67 6.73 11.34
C HIS A 321 -4.03 6.96 11.97
N ILE A 322 -4.30 8.20 12.33
CA ILE A 322 -5.61 8.68 12.76
C ILE A 322 -6.04 9.88 11.94
N THR A 323 -7.34 10.08 11.83
CA THR A 323 -7.95 11.29 11.24
C THR A 323 -8.78 11.99 12.30
N ILE A 324 -8.64 13.31 12.34
CA ILE A 324 -9.46 14.22 13.13
C ILE A 324 -10.15 15.21 12.21
N ASP A 325 -11.40 15.54 12.47
CA ASP A 325 -12.21 16.45 11.65
C ASP A 325 -12.51 17.74 12.38
N HIS A 326 -12.30 18.88 11.70
CA HIS A 326 -12.72 20.20 12.16
C HIS A 326 -12.87 21.16 10.95
N PRO A 327 -13.91 22.02 10.91
CA PRO A 327 -14.17 22.88 9.76
C PRO A 327 -13.01 23.81 9.36
N ALA A 328 -12.20 24.25 10.33
CA ALA A 328 -11.06 25.15 10.08
C ALA A 328 -9.83 24.48 9.49
N PHE A 329 -9.74 23.16 9.43
CA PHE A 329 -8.50 22.45 9.03
C PHE A 329 -8.08 22.74 7.59
N ALA A 330 -9.02 22.95 6.68
CA ALA A 330 -8.69 23.30 5.29
C ALA A 330 -7.87 24.59 5.15
N THR A 331 -8.09 25.56 6.05
CA THR A 331 -7.34 26.82 6.09
C THR A 331 -6.11 26.76 6.98
N LEU A 332 -6.14 25.90 7.99
CA LEU A 332 -5.05 25.75 8.96
C LEU A 332 -3.83 25.02 8.38
N VAL A 333 -4.01 23.93 7.64
CA VAL A 333 -2.91 23.10 7.16
C VAL A 333 -1.85 23.85 6.35
N PRO A 334 -2.19 24.78 5.43
CA PRO A 334 -1.18 25.57 4.73
C PRO A 334 -0.32 26.46 5.66
N ALA A 335 -0.87 26.92 6.78
CA ALA A 335 -0.11 27.68 7.78
C ALA A 335 0.83 26.77 8.58
N LEU A 336 0.35 25.62 9.04
CA LEU A 336 1.17 24.60 9.72
C LEU A 336 2.39 24.19 8.90
N TRP A 337 2.22 23.99 7.59
CA TRP A 337 3.33 23.63 6.70
C TRP A 337 4.41 24.70 6.66
N LYS A 338 4.06 25.99 6.68
CA LYS A 338 5.01 27.09 6.73
C LYS A 338 5.80 27.11 8.03
N ASP A 339 5.19 26.64 9.12
CA ASP A 339 5.80 26.58 10.46
C ASP A 339 6.51 25.23 10.70
N GLY A 340 6.69 24.41 9.66
CA GLY A 340 7.43 23.14 9.73
C GLY A 340 6.64 21.99 10.37
N VAL A 341 5.34 22.13 10.58
CA VAL A 341 4.44 21.07 11.02
C VAL A 341 3.66 20.54 9.80
N ILE A 342 3.92 19.28 9.44
CA ILE A 342 3.48 18.72 8.16
C ILE A 342 2.47 17.57 8.40
N PRO A 343 1.20 17.84 8.65
CA PRO A 343 0.12 16.86 8.54
C PRO A 343 -0.42 16.82 7.12
N ASP A 344 -1.29 15.85 6.85
CA ASP A 344 -2.03 15.71 5.61
C ASP A 344 -3.49 16.21 5.76
N PHE A 345 -4.04 16.83 4.71
CA PHE A 345 -5.44 17.24 4.68
C PHE A 345 -6.28 16.32 3.80
N ARG A 346 -7.36 15.77 4.36
CA ARG A 346 -8.35 14.97 3.63
C ARG A 346 -9.72 15.59 3.67
N ARG A 347 -10.28 15.84 2.51
CA ARG A 347 -11.64 16.39 2.39
C ARG A 347 -12.66 15.47 3.10
N PRO A 348 -13.76 16.03 3.63
CA PRO A 348 -14.10 17.45 3.60
C PRO A 348 -13.34 18.30 4.64
N THR A 349 -13.01 17.76 5.81
CA THR A 349 -12.57 18.52 7.00
C THR A 349 -11.46 17.84 7.79
N GLY A 350 -10.83 16.77 7.25
CA GLY A 350 -9.92 15.91 8.00
C GLY A 350 -8.47 16.38 7.97
N ILE A 351 -7.82 16.44 9.14
CA ILE A 351 -6.37 16.29 9.27
C ILE A 351 -6.07 14.81 9.56
N ARG A 352 -5.18 14.23 8.76
CA ARG A 352 -4.71 12.88 8.98
C ARG A 352 -3.30 12.94 9.55
N LEU A 353 -3.08 12.25 10.68
CA LEU A 353 -1.81 12.12 11.37
C LEU A 353 -1.22 10.74 11.05
N GLY A 354 -0.32 10.70 10.09
CA GLY A 354 0.36 9.49 9.60
C GLY A 354 1.66 9.25 10.35
N LEU A 355 1.62 8.32 11.31
CA LEU A 355 2.68 8.10 12.29
C LEU A 355 3.54 6.89 11.90
N SER A 356 4.62 7.13 11.14
CA SER A 356 5.53 6.07 10.72
C SER A 356 6.35 5.55 11.92
N PRO A 357 6.16 4.29 12.37
CA PRO A 357 6.69 3.82 13.67
C PRO A 357 8.22 3.90 13.78
N LEU A 358 8.94 3.67 12.69
CA LEU A 358 10.41 3.65 12.69
C LEU A 358 11.04 5.04 12.50
N SER A 359 10.25 6.11 12.23
CA SER A 359 10.78 7.45 12.01
C SER A 359 10.09 8.56 12.81
N THR A 360 8.85 8.36 13.28
CA THR A 360 8.11 9.34 14.07
C THR A 360 8.38 9.14 15.57
N SER A 361 8.69 10.22 16.28
CA SER A 361 8.87 10.23 17.74
C SER A 361 7.61 10.72 18.45
N PHE A 362 7.45 10.36 19.72
CA PHE A 362 6.39 10.90 20.59
C PHE A 362 6.48 12.42 20.76
N ALA A 363 7.70 12.98 20.75
CA ALA A 363 7.93 14.41 20.82
C ALA A 363 7.38 15.12 19.57
N GLU A 364 7.57 14.57 18.37
CA GLU A 364 6.99 15.11 17.14
C GLU A 364 5.47 15.06 17.15
N VAL A 365 4.87 13.96 17.65
CA VAL A 365 3.41 13.83 17.78
C VAL A 365 2.88 14.94 18.69
N ARG A 366 3.50 15.16 19.86
CA ARG A 366 3.13 16.21 20.80
C ARG A 366 3.25 17.60 20.15
N SER A 367 4.42 17.93 19.60
CA SER A 367 4.65 19.23 18.97
C SER A 367 3.66 19.51 17.86
N GLY A 368 3.32 18.49 17.04
CA GLY A 368 2.36 18.63 15.97
C GLY A 368 0.93 18.87 16.44
N VAL A 369 0.46 18.12 17.46
CA VAL A 369 -0.90 18.32 18.01
C VAL A 369 -1.00 19.65 18.75
N GLU A 370 0.03 20.07 19.50
CA GLU A 370 0.07 21.39 20.14
C GLU A 370 0.03 22.53 19.12
N ALA A 371 0.72 22.40 17.98
CA ALA A 371 0.66 23.40 16.90
C ALA A 371 -0.72 23.46 16.24
N ILE A 372 -1.40 22.32 16.01
CA ILE A 372 -2.76 22.28 15.52
C ILE A 372 -3.70 22.99 16.51
N ALA A 373 -3.57 22.71 17.82
CA ALA A 373 -4.37 23.34 18.87
C ALA A 373 -4.14 24.87 18.95
N ALA A 374 -2.89 25.31 18.81
CA ALA A 374 -2.55 26.74 18.78
C ALA A 374 -3.18 27.47 17.58
N GLY A 375 -3.21 26.81 16.41
CA GLY A 375 -3.78 27.39 15.20
C GLY A 375 -5.31 27.44 15.16
N LEU A 376 -6.00 26.78 16.08
CA LEU A 376 -7.46 26.85 16.24
C LEU A 376 -7.92 27.94 17.22
N ARG A 377 -7.01 28.51 17.99
CA ARG A 377 -7.30 29.62 18.95
C ARG A 377 -7.27 30.97 18.25
#